data_ca2ae3946609df2c45dddfa3adfae3c8
#
_entry.id   ca2ae3946609df2c45dddfa3adfae3c8
#
_cell.length_a   1.000
_cell.length_b   1.000
_cell.length_c   1.000
_cell.angle_alpha   90.00
_cell.angle_beta   90.00
_cell.angle_gamma   90.00
#
_symmetry.space_group_name_H-M   'P 1'
#
loop_
_entity.id
_entity.type
_entity.pdbx_description
1 polymer ?
#
loop_
_entity_poly.entity_id
_entity_poly.type
_entity_poly.pdbx_seq_one_letter_code
_entity_poly.pdbx_strand_id
1 'polypeptide(L)'
;MTIAIYPGTFDPMTLGHEDLTRRAALLFDHVVVAVADSRAKRPFFTPDERVDLATEVLSPLRNVSVVRFSGLLTDFVRAQNARVIVRGLRAVSDFEYEFQLAGMNRKLFAELETVFLTPGDPYMFVSATLV
;
A
#
# COMPACT_ATOMS: atom_id res chain seq x y z
N MET A 1 -0.74 19.61 4.13
CA MET A 1 -0.47 18.63 3.06
C MET A 1 -0.84 17.24 3.53
N THR A 2 -1.60 16.51 2.74
CA THR A 2 -2.04 15.16 3.09
C THR A 2 -1.11 14.14 2.46
N ILE A 3 -0.45 13.37 3.32
CA ILE A 3 0.46 12.29 2.92
C ILE A 3 -0.25 10.97 3.20
N ALA A 4 -0.34 10.11 2.20
CA ALA A 4 -0.89 8.77 2.36
C ALA A 4 0.23 7.73 2.25
N ILE A 5 0.14 6.70 3.07
CA ILE A 5 1.10 5.59 3.05
C ILE A 5 0.41 4.39 2.41
N TYR A 6 1.04 3.81 1.42
CA TYR A 6 0.57 2.58 0.79
C TYR A 6 1.56 1.46 1.12
N PRO A 7 1.29 0.68 2.16
CA PRO A 7 2.22 -0.36 2.59
C PRO A 7 1.97 -1.67 1.85
N GLY A 8 3.00 -2.45 1.67
CA GLY A 8 2.91 -3.77 1.10
C GLY A 8 4.25 -4.46 0.96
N THR A 9 4.22 -5.70 0.52
CA THR A 9 5.43 -6.45 0.24
C THR A 9 6.01 -6.09 -1.13
N PHE A 10 5.14 -5.94 -2.12
CA PHE A 10 5.50 -5.57 -3.51
C PHE A 10 6.63 -6.44 -4.07
N ASP A 11 6.35 -7.72 -4.22
CA ASP A 11 7.36 -8.74 -4.56
C ASP A 11 7.01 -9.50 -5.87
N PRO A 12 7.11 -8.88 -7.02
CA PRO A 12 7.31 -7.45 -7.30
C PRO A 12 6.00 -6.68 -7.31
N MET A 13 6.09 -5.38 -7.53
CA MET A 13 4.91 -4.54 -7.76
C MET A 13 4.19 -5.00 -9.03
N THR A 14 2.87 -5.21 -8.91
CA THR A 14 2.04 -5.65 -10.05
C THR A 14 1.36 -4.46 -10.71
N LEU A 15 0.71 -4.73 -11.85
CA LEU A 15 -0.10 -3.70 -12.52
C LEU A 15 -1.23 -3.19 -11.63
N GLY A 16 -1.80 -4.07 -10.79
CA GLY A 16 -2.82 -3.66 -9.84
C GLY A 16 -2.27 -2.70 -8.78
N HIS A 17 -1.08 -2.96 -8.28
CA HIS A 17 -0.41 -2.06 -7.33
C HIS A 17 -0.11 -0.71 -7.98
N GLU A 18 0.38 -0.72 -9.22
CA GLU A 18 0.66 0.50 -9.97
C GLU A 18 -0.61 1.33 -10.18
N ASP A 19 -1.70 0.68 -10.61
CA ASP A 19 -2.97 1.33 -10.83
C ASP A 19 -3.49 1.99 -9.56
N LEU A 20 -3.47 1.27 -8.45
CA LEU A 20 -3.93 1.78 -7.17
C LEU A 20 -3.07 2.98 -6.72
N THR A 21 -1.75 2.88 -6.88
CA THR A 21 -0.84 3.96 -6.52
C THR A 21 -1.12 5.22 -7.34
N ARG A 22 -1.32 5.04 -8.65
CA ARG A 22 -1.62 6.16 -9.55
C ARG A 22 -2.91 6.87 -9.15
N ARG A 23 -3.95 6.09 -8.81
CA ARG A 23 -5.22 6.67 -8.40
C ARG A 23 -5.13 7.34 -7.03
N ALA A 24 -4.40 6.74 -6.09
CA ALA A 24 -4.15 7.36 -4.79
C ALA A 24 -3.40 8.68 -4.95
N ALA A 25 -2.45 8.75 -5.88
CA ALA A 25 -1.70 9.97 -6.15
C ALA A 25 -2.58 11.11 -6.66
N LEU A 26 -3.74 10.79 -7.25
CA LEU A 26 -4.71 11.81 -7.66
C LEU A 26 -5.55 12.33 -6.47
N LEU A 27 -5.66 11.56 -5.40
CA LEU A 27 -6.49 11.89 -4.26
C LEU A 27 -5.73 12.59 -3.14
N PHE A 28 -4.44 12.31 -3.01
CA PHE A 28 -3.63 12.83 -1.91
C PHE A 28 -2.49 13.66 -2.46
N ASP A 29 -1.99 14.58 -1.64
CA ASP A 29 -0.90 15.46 -2.05
C ASP A 29 0.38 14.68 -2.32
N HIS A 30 0.63 13.65 -1.52
CA HIS A 30 1.80 12.79 -1.68
C HIS A 30 1.48 11.38 -1.24
N VAL A 31 2.00 10.39 -1.95
CA VAL A 31 1.86 8.97 -1.60
C VAL A 31 3.25 8.39 -1.38
N VAL A 32 3.43 7.75 -0.22
CA VAL A 32 4.64 7.01 0.09
C VAL A 32 4.32 5.53 -0.03
N VAL A 33 4.91 4.87 -1.02
CA VAL A 33 4.83 3.43 -1.16
C VAL A 33 5.85 2.83 -0.20
N ALA A 34 5.36 2.14 0.81
CA ALA A 34 6.19 1.63 1.89
C ALA A 34 6.41 0.13 1.70
N VAL A 35 7.63 -0.23 1.32
CA VAL A 35 8.00 -1.62 1.06
C VAL A 35 8.39 -2.27 2.39
N ALA A 36 7.61 -3.25 2.81
CA ALA A 36 7.82 -3.91 4.09
C ALA A 36 9.02 -4.86 4.04
N ASP A 37 9.91 -4.70 4.99
CA ASP A 37 11.04 -5.60 5.19
C ASP A 37 10.57 -6.76 6.09
N SER A 38 9.78 -7.66 5.51
CA SER A 38 9.21 -8.77 6.27
C SER A 38 10.00 -10.04 6.04
N ARG A 39 10.56 -10.59 7.13
CA ARG A 39 11.28 -11.87 7.09
C ARG A 39 10.33 -13.06 7.24
N ALA A 40 9.11 -12.83 7.67
CA ALA A 40 8.13 -13.90 7.88
C ALA A 40 7.67 -14.53 6.57
N LYS A 41 7.67 -13.76 5.49
CA LYS A 41 7.40 -14.25 4.15
C LYS A 41 8.73 -14.43 3.43
N ARG A 42 8.84 -15.45 2.60
CA ARG A 42 10.04 -15.68 1.78
C ARG A 42 9.86 -14.97 0.44
N PRO A 43 10.25 -13.71 0.31
CA PRO A 43 10.06 -12.98 -0.93
C PRO A 43 11.02 -13.47 -2.02
N PHE A 44 10.61 -13.30 -3.28
CA PHE A 44 11.47 -13.60 -4.42
C PHE A 44 12.61 -12.61 -4.55
N PHE A 45 12.36 -11.35 -4.17
CA PHE A 45 13.33 -10.28 -4.29
C PHE A 45 13.69 -9.73 -2.92
N THR A 46 14.92 -9.25 -2.79
CA THR A 46 15.34 -8.57 -1.56
C THR A 46 14.56 -7.28 -1.38
N PRO A 47 14.52 -6.72 -0.15
CA PRO A 47 13.86 -5.42 0.05
C PRO A 47 14.39 -4.33 -0.86
N ASP A 48 15.71 -4.26 -1.05
CA ASP A 48 16.31 -3.24 -1.91
C ASP A 48 15.92 -3.44 -3.37
N GLU A 49 15.89 -4.69 -3.85
CA GLU A 49 15.44 -4.99 -5.21
C GLU A 49 13.97 -4.60 -5.40
N ARG A 50 13.13 -4.87 -4.40
CA ARG A 50 11.72 -4.52 -4.46
C ARG A 50 11.51 -3.00 -4.50
N VAL A 51 12.28 -2.26 -3.73
CA VAL A 51 12.26 -0.79 -3.77
C VAL A 51 12.69 -0.29 -5.15
N ASP A 52 13.75 -0.84 -5.71
CA ASP A 52 14.25 -0.42 -7.02
C ASP A 52 13.21 -0.69 -8.12
N LEU A 53 12.60 -1.87 -8.11
CA LEU A 53 11.58 -2.22 -9.09
C LEU A 53 10.36 -1.30 -9.00
N ALA A 54 9.89 -1.05 -7.80
CA ALA A 54 8.75 -0.15 -7.59
C ALA A 54 9.08 1.29 -7.99
N THR A 55 10.29 1.74 -7.66
CA THR A 55 10.74 3.09 -8.02
C THR A 55 10.76 3.27 -9.54
N GLU A 56 11.24 2.26 -10.26
CA GLU A 56 11.27 2.32 -11.72
C GLU A 56 9.86 2.39 -12.31
N VAL A 57 8.96 1.53 -11.83
CA VAL A 57 7.58 1.47 -12.31
C VAL A 57 6.85 2.79 -12.03
N LEU A 58 7.07 3.38 -10.87
CA LEU A 58 6.35 4.57 -10.43
C LEU A 58 7.05 5.88 -10.78
N SER A 59 8.17 5.82 -11.48
CA SER A 59 8.96 7.01 -11.81
C SER A 59 8.19 8.11 -12.55
N PRO A 60 7.17 7.82 -13.39
CA PRO A 60 6.38 8.89 -14.00
C PRO A 60 5.51 9.68 -13.04
N LEU A 61 5.27 9.18 -11.83
CA LEU A 61 4.40 9.83 -10.85
C LEU A 61 5.22 10.76 -9.96
N ARG A 62 4.97 12.07 -10.07
CA ARG A 62 5.79 13.10 -9.41
C ARG A 62 5.59 13.18 -7.90
N ASN A 63 4.39 12.85 -7.42
CA ASN A 63 4.05 12.94 -6.01
C ASN A 63 4.04 11.58 -5.32
N VAL A 64 4.87 10.66 -5.81
CA VAL A 64 5.02 9.33 -5.24
C VAL A 64 6.48 9.09 -4.90
N SER A 65 6.74 8.59 -3.71
CA SER A 65 8.06 8.11 -3.32
C SER A 65 7.96 6.67 -2.85
N VAL A 66 9.08 5.95 -2.95
CA VAL A 66 9.16 4.55 -2.54
C VAL A 66 10.19 4.45 -1.43
N VAL A 67 9.81 3.88 -0.30
CA VAL A 67 10.66 3.79 0.88
C VAL A 67 10.55 2.39 1.47
N ARG A 68 11.68 1.84 1.88
CA ARG A 68 11.73 0.60 2.64
C ARG A 68 11.46 0.93 4.11
N PHE A 69 10.70 0.07 4.80
CA PHE A 69 10.52 0.22 6.23
C PHE A 69 10.59 -1.13 6.93
N SER A 70 10.94 -1.10 8.20
CA SER A 70 10.91 -2.25 9.08
C SER A 70 10.24 -1.84 10.39
N GLY A 71 9.84 -2.84 11.17
CA GLY A 71 9.16 -2.58 12.44
C GLY A 71 7.67 -2.31 12.26
N LEU A 72 7.10 -1.63 13.24
CA LEU A 72 5.66 -1.41 13.30
C LEU A 72 5.21 -0.36 12.30
N LEU A 73 4.20 -0.69 11.49
CA LEU A 73 3.70 0.20 10.45
C LEU A 73 3.23 1.55 11.01
N THR A 74 2.54 1.55 12.15
CA THR A 74 2.04 2.80 12.73
C THR A 74 3.16 3.73 13.15
N ASP A 75 4.29 3.20 13.59
CA ASP A 75 5.46 4.02 13.91
C ASP A 75 6.03 4.66 12.66
N PHE A 76 6.09 3.89 11.58
CA PHE A 76 6.56 4.41 10.30
C PHE A 76 5.64 5.53 9.80
N VAL A 77 4.32 5.33 9.89
CA VAL A 77 3.34 6.31 9.45
C VAL A 77 3.52 7.62 10.22
N ARG A 78 3.71 7.55 11.54
CA ARG A 78 3.98 8.74 12.35
C ARG A 78 5.27 9.44 11.93
N ALA A 79 6.31 8.67 11.68
CA ALA A 79 7.61 9.22 11.28
C ALA A 79 7.52 9.96 9.95
N GLN A 80 6.58 9.59 9.10
CA GLN A 80 6.35 10.25 7.81
C GLN A 80 5.43 11.45 7.93
N ASN A 81 4.97 11.81 9.13
CA ASN A 81 3.97 12.86 9.35
C ASN A 81 2.68 12.59 8.58
N ALA A 82 2.31 11.31 8.46
CA ALA A 82 1.11 10.89 7.76
C ALA A 82 0.06 10.42 8.75
N ARG A 83 -1.19 10.40 8.31
CA ARG A 83 -2.32 9.90 9.09
C ARG A 83 -3.26 9.05 8.25
N VAL A 84 -2.87 8.74 7.02
CA VAL A 84 -3.69 7.96 6.10
C VAL A 84 -2.90 6.77 5.62
N ILE A 85 -3.52 5.60 5.71
CA ILE A 85 -3.04 4.38 5.05
C ILE A 85 -4.00 4.05 3.92
N VAL A 86 -3.46 3.75 2.74
CA VAL A 86 -4.24 3.31 1.59
C VAL A 86 -4.08 1.80 1.45
N ARG A 87 -5.19 1.11 1.28
CA ARG A 87 -5.20 -0.33 1.04
C ARG A 87 -6.13 -0.65 -0.12
N GLY A 88 -5.83 -1.71 -0.85
CA GLY A 88 -6.68 -2.19 -1.92
C GLY A 88 -7.62 -3.28 -1.41
N LEU A 89 -8.86 -3.26 -1.89
CA LEU A 89 -9.82 -4.31 -1.61
C LEU A 89 -10.22 -4.97 -2.92
N ARG A 90 -9.97 -6.28 -3.03
CA ARG A 90 -10.27 -7.03 -4.25
C ARG A 90 -11.46 -7.95 -4.11
N ALA A 91 -11.72 -8.45 -2.90
CA ALA A 91 -12.77 -9.42 -2.63
C ALA A 91 -13.32 -9.24 -1.23
N VAL A 92 -14.49 -9.84 -0.98
CA VAL A 92 -15.14 -9.81 0.34
C VAL A 92 -14.22 -10.40 1.43
N SER A 93 -13.51 -11.47 1.08
CA SER A 93 -12.57 -12.10 2.02
C SER A 93 -11.42 -11.17 2.42
N ASP A 94 -10.99 -10.31 1.50
CA ASP A 94 -9.97 -9.32 1.82
C ASP A 94 -10.52 -8.26 2.79
N PHE A 95 -11.78 -7.88 2.61
CA PHE A 95 -12.41 -6.84 3.41
C PHE A 95 -12.37 -7.14 4.90
N GLU A 96 -12.72 -8.36 5.28
CA GLU A 96 -12.81 -8.72 6.69
C GLU A 96 -11.43 -8.62 7.37
N TYR A 97 -10.41 -9.14 6.72
CA TYR A 97 -9.05 -9.05 7.21
C TYR A 97 -8.58 -7.59 7.29
N GLU A 98 -8.81 -6.83 6.24
CA GLU A 98 -8.38 -5.43 6.16
C GLU A 98 -9.12 -4.57 7.18
N PHE A 99 -10.40 -4.85 7.41
CA PHE A 99 -11.19 -4.13 8.39
C PHE A 99 -10.65 -4.34 9.81
N GLN A 100 -10.29 -5.57 10.14
CA GLN A 100 -9.71 -5.88 11.45
C GLN A 100 -8.35 -5.21 11.61
N LEU A 101 -7.55 -5.20 10.57
CA LEU A 101 -6.23 -4.57 10.59
C LEU A 101 -6.35 -3.07 10.78
N ALA A 102 -7.31 -2.44 10.10
CA ALA A 102 -7.57 -1.01 10.24
C ALA A 102 -7.97 -0.67 11.68
N GLY A 103 -8.83 -1.48 12.29
CA GLY A 103 -9.23 -1.29 13.68
C GLY A 103 -8.06 -1.42 14.65
N MET A 104 -7.19 -2.39 14.42
CA MET A 104 -6.00 -2.59 15.23
C MET A 104 -5.05 -1.39 15.12
N ASN A 105 -4.83 -0.91 13.90
CA ASN A 105 -3.95 0.23 13.67
C ASN A 105 -4.48 1.49 14.37
N ARG A 106 -5.79 1.69 14.41
CA ARG A 106 -6.39 2.85 15.10
C ARG A 106 -6.21 2.77 16.61
N LYS A 107 -6.14 1.59 17.18
CA LYS A 107 -5.85 1.43 18.61
C LYS A 107 -4.42 1.87 18.92
N LEU A 108 -3.50 1.65 18.00
CA LEU A 108 -2.09 2.02 18.17
C LEU A 108 -1.84 3.50 17.83
N PHE A 109 -2.65 4.05 16.95
CA PHE A 109 -2.52 5.42 16.46
C PHE A 109 -3.93 5.97 16.19
N ALA A 110 -4.49 6.67 17.17
CA ALA A 110 -5.92 7.05 17.17
C ALA A 110 -6.32 7.94 16.00
N GLU A 111 -5.41 8.76 15.49
CA GLU A 111 -5.69 9.69 14.40
C GLU A 111 -5.55 9.08 13.02
N LEU A 112 -5.14 7.82 12.96
CA LEU A 112 -4.90 7.13 11.70
C LEU A 112 -6.23 6.74 11.06
N GLU A 113 -6.36 7.02 9.77
CA GLU A 113 -7.47 6.54 8.95
C GLU A 113 -6.96 5.60 7.89
N THR A 114 -7.72 4.54 7.64
CA THR A 114 -7.43 3.62 6.54
C THR A 114 -8.46 3.84 5.45
N VAL A 115 -7.98 4.12 4.25
CA VAL A 115 -8.82 4.35 3.07
C VAL A 115 -8.69 3.16 2.16
N PHE A 116 -9.81 2.60 1.74
CA PHE A 116 -9.83 1.45 0.85
C PHE A 116 -10.16 1.90 -0.56
N LEU A 117 -9.36 1.45 -1.52
CA LEU A 117 -9.63 1.67 -2.94
C LEU A 117 -9.91 0.33 -3.60
N THR A 118 -10.91 0.31 -4.46
CA THR A 118 -11.22 -0.88 -5.24
C THR A 118 -10.31 -0.92 -6.47
N PRO A 119 -9.97 -2.11 -6.97
CA PRO A 119 -9.15 -2.21 -8.18
C PRO A 119 -9.90 -1.69 -9.40
N GLY A 120 -9.15 -1.29 -10.42
CA GLY A 120 -9.72 -0.97 -11.72
C GLY A 120 -10.37 -2.18 -12.36
N ASP A 121 -11.28 -1.96 -13.29
CA ASP A 121 -12.08 -3.05 -13.89
C ASP A 121 -11.28 -4.26 -14.37
N PRO A 122 -10.17 -4.11 -15.11
CA PRO A 122 -9.44 -5.29 -15.56
C PRO A 122 -8.92 -6.17 -14.42
N TYR A 123 -8.62 -5.57 -13.29
CA TYR A 123 -8.03 -6.28 -12.15
C TYR A 123 -9.10 -6.84 -11.21
N MET A 124 -10.25 -6.19 -11.16
CA MET A 124 -11.39 -6.66 -10.37
C MET A 124 -11.96 -7.95 -10.94
N PHE A 125 -12.13 -7.99 -12.25
CA PHE A 125 -12.78 -9.13 -12.91
C PHE A 125 -11.90 -10.38 -12.97
N VAL A 126 -10.63 -10.28 -12.66
CA VAL A 126 -9.78 -11.47 -12.54
C VAL A 126 -10.35 -12.43 -11.50
N SER A 127 -10.85 -11.91 -10.39
CA SER A 127 -11.49 -12.75 -9.37
C SER A 127 -12.92 -13.07 -9.70
N ALA A 128 -13.66 -12.11 -10.22
CA ALA A 128 -15.09 -12.26 -10.48
C ALA A 128 -15.39 -13.30 -11.56
N THR A 129 -14.54 -13.38 -12.57
CA THR A 129 -14.73 -14.32 -13.67
C THR A 129 -14.53 -15.77 -13.26
N LEU A 130 -13.98 -16.01 -12.10
CA LEU A 130 -13.79 -17.36 -11.57
C LEU A 130 -15.04 -17.90 -10.88
N VAL A 131 -16.02 -17.07 -10.73
CA VAL A 131 -17.25 -17.42 -10.03
C VAL A 131 -18.25 -18.17 -10.94
#